data_644b4d2ef8a59ad671022b45449adbdb
#
_entry.id   644b4d2ef8a59ad671022b45449adbdb
#
_cell.length_a   1.000
_cell.length_b   1.000
_cell.length_c   1.000
_cell.angle_alpha   90.00
_cell.angle_beta   90.00
_cell.angle_gamma   90.00
#
_symmetry.space_group_name_H-M   'P 1'
#
loop_
_entity.id
_entity.type
_entity.pdbx_description
1 polymer ?
#
loop_
_entity_poly.entity_id
_entity_poly.type
_entity_poly.pdbx_seq_one_letter_code
_entity_poly.pdbx_strand_id
1 'polypeptide(L)'
;MIEITESAQNHFRQLLQSQGGDAVGIRVSALSPGTPSADARLEFADAGDLLGDEWQVECAGFVLYVDAASVKFLDGAHIDIAATATGSQLTIRAPNIKGKTPDAESSLAEQVIWLIESEINPQLASHKGKVSLDSIDADNVVYLRFGGGCHGCGM
;
A
#
# COMPACT_ATOMS: atom_id res chain seq x y z
N MET A 1 -2.71 0.28 -16.28
CA MET A 1 -1.36 -0.21 -16.66
C MET A 1 -0.35 0.37 -15.69
N ILE A 2 0.61 -0.41 -15.25
CA ILE A 2 1.69 0.07 -14.37
C ILE A 2 2.85 0.53 -15.24
N GLU A 3 3.39 1.70 -14.95
CA GLU A 3 4.55 2.26 -15.64
C GLU A 3 5.78 2.20 -14.74
N ILE A 4 6.88 1.74 -15.31
CA ILE A 4 8.17 1.67 -14.61
C ILE A 4 9.18 2.44 -15.46
N THR A 5 9.82 3.44 -14.87
CA THR A 5 10.84 4.21 -15.59
C THR A 5 12.04 3.34 -15.92
N GLU A 6 12.77 3.70 -16.95
CA GLU A 6 14.00 3.01 -17.35
C GLU A 6 15.03 2.99 -16.22
N SER A 7 15.12 4.08 -15.46
CA SER A 7 15.99 4.17 -14.28
C SER A 7 15.63 3.15 -13.22
N ALA A 8 14.33 2.99 -12.94
CA ALA A 8 13.83 2.00 -11.98
C ALA A 8 14.06 0.58 -12.49
N GLN A 9 13.82 0.31 -13.77
CA GLN A 9 14.08 -0.99 -14.38
C GLN A 9 15.56 -1.39 -14.26
N ASN A 10 16.47 -0.49 -14.58
CA ASN A 10 17.90 -0.73 -14.46
C ASN A 10 18.32 -1.01 -13.01
N HIS A 11 17.77 -0.27 -12.06
CA HIS A 11 18.04 -0.47 -10.65
C HIS A 11 17.57 -1.85 -10.15
N PHE A 12 16.35 -2.24 -10.48
CA PHE A 12 15.81 -3.56 -10.11
C PHE A 12 16.58 -4.70 -10.74
N ARG A 13 17.00 -4.55 -11.99
CA ARG A 13 17.84 -5.53 -12.67
C ARG A 13 19.18 -5.70 -11.95
N GLN A 14 19.82 -4.61 -11.55
CA GLN A 14 21.07 -4.66 -10.78
C GLN A 14 20.87 -5.32 -9.42
N LEU A 15 19.78 -4.99 -8.72
CA LEU A 15 19.45 -5.61 -7.44
C LEU A 15 19.25 -7.13 -7.58
N LEU A 16 18.51 -7.58 -8.58
CA LEU A 16 18.29 -9.01 -8.85
C LEU A 16 19.59 -9.74 -9.16
N GLN A 17 20.48 -9.13 -9.94
CA GLN A 17 21.79 -9.69 -10.24
C GLN A 17 22.69 -9.77 -9.01
N SER A 18 22.61 -8.78 -8.10
CA SER A 18 23.44 -8.73 -6.89
C SER A 18 22.96 -9.68 -5.79
N GLN A 19 21.67 -10.02 -5.78
CA GLN A 19 21.11 -10.96 -4.82
C GLN A 19 21.66 -12.38 -4.95
N GLY A 20 22.01 -12.81 -6.17
CA GLY A 20 22.60 -14.13 -6.42
C GLY A 20 21.70 -15.29 -6.00
N GLY A 21 20.40 -15.06 -5.82
CA GLY A 21 19.43 -16.04 -5.35
C GLY A 21 18.50 -16.54 -6.45
N ASP A 22 17.46 -17.22 -6.05
CA ASP A 22 16.44 -17.81 -6.92
C ASP A 22 15.32 -16.82 -7.32
N ALA A 23 15.53 -15.52 -7.06
CA ALA A 23 14.56 -14.50 -7.39
C ALA A 23 14.33 -14.43 -8.91
N VAL A 24 13.07 -14.60 -9.31
CA VAL A 24 12.65 -14.59 -10.73
C VAL A 24 12.19 -13.23 -11.20
N GLY A 25 12.00 -12.28 -10.28
CA GLY A 25 11.57 -10.93 -10.58
C GLY A 25 11.27 -10.08 -9.33
N ILE A 26 10.47 -9.07 -9.53
CA ILE A 26 9.97 -8.18 -8.46
C ILE A 26 8.47 -8.36 -8.34
N ARG A 27 7.97 -8.50 -7.13
CA ARG A 27 6.55 -8.57 -6.82
C ARG A 27 6.07 -7.23 -6.24
N VAL A 28 4.95 -6.74 -6.74
CA VAL A 28 4.26 -5.54 -6.24
C VAL A 28 2.92 -5.94 -5.68
N SER A 29 2.65 -5.52 -4.47
CA SER A 29 1.36 -5.70 -3.80
C SER A 29 0.87 -4.41 -3.17
N ALA A 30 -0.46 -4.27 -3.06
CA ALA A 30 -1.07 -3.17 -2.33
C ALA A 30 -1.36 -3.60 -0.89
N LEU A 31 -0.89 -2.82 0.05
CA LEU A 31 -1.17 -2.99 1.48
C LEU A 31 -2.41 -2.17 1.84
N SER A 32 -3.38 -2.80 2.52
CA SER A 32 -4.65 -2.15 2.91
C SER A 32 -5.30 -1.35 1.77
N PRO A 33 -5.44 -1.94 0.55
CA PRO A 33 -5.93 -1.19 -0.60
C PRO A 33 -7.36 -0.70 -0.37
N GLY A 34 -7.67 0.46 -0.94
CA GLY A 34 -8.98 1.09 -0.78
C GLY A 34 -9.17 1.83 0.54
N THR A 35 -8.11 1.98 1.34
CA THR A 35 -8.13 2.74 2.61
C THR A 35 -7.19 3.92 2.56
N PRO A 36 -7.35 4.93 3.42
CA PRO A 36 -6.44 6.08 3.50
C PRO A 36 -5.00 5.72 3.85
N SER A 37 -4.81 4.59 4.55
CA SER A 37 -3.48 4.07 4.93
C SER A 37 -2.88 3.13 3.89
N ALA A 38 -3.49 3.02 2.72
CA ALA A 38 -3.01 2.16 1.65
C ALA A 38 -1.61 2.57 1.16
N ASP A 39 -0.78 1.57 0.94
CA ASP A 39 0.57 1.75 0.44
C ASP A 39 0.93 0.62 -0.53
N ALA A 40 1.95 0.82 -1.31
CA ALA A 40 2.48 -0.19 -2.23
C ALA A 40 3.75 -0.81 -1.66
N ARG A 41 3.86 -2.11 -1.79
CA ARG A 41 5.01 -2.89 -1.33
C ARG A 41 5.70 -3.57 -2.50
N LEU A 42 7.03 -3.48 -2.52
CA LEU A 42 7.90 -4.16 -3.47
C LEU A 42 8.73 -5.21 -2.73
N GLU A 43 8.78 -6.40 -3.29
CA GLU A 43 9.55 -7.53 -2.75
C GLU A 43 10.24 -8.27 -3.89
N PHE A 44 11.32 -8.97 -3.60
CA PHE A 44 11.85 -9.95 -4.54
C PHE A 44 10.86 -11.11 -4.66
N ALA A 45 10.61 -11.54 -5.89
CA ALA A 45 9.74 -12.67 -6.16
C ALA A 45 10.57 -13.92 -6.40
N ASP A 46 10.45 -14.90 -5.52
CA ASP A 46 10.98 -16.23 -5.74
C ASP A 46 9.92 -17.12 -6.41
N ALA A 47 10.37 -18.08 -7.19
CA ALA A 47 9.46 -18.95 -7.93
C ALA A 47 8.46 -19.71 -7.04
N GLY A 48 8.86 -19.98 -5.78
CA GLY A 48 8.01 -20.65 -4.79
C GLY A 48 6.96 -19.77 -4.15
N ASP A 49 7.10 -18.45 -4.26
CA ASP A 49 6.18 -17.47 -3.66
C ASP A 49 5.07 -17.04 -4.62
N LEU A 50 5.18 -17.40 -5.88
CA LEU A 50 4.20 -17.05 -6.90
C LEU A 50 3.07 -18.08 -6.92
N LEU A 51 1.83 -17.58 -6.84
CA LEU A 51 0.62 -18.41 -6.88
C LEU A 51 0.23 -18.83 -8.31
N GLY A 52 0.76 -18.11 -9.31
CA GLY A 52 0.50 -18.35 -10.72
C GLY A 52 -0.68 -17.57 -11.29
N ASP A 53 -1.32 -16.72 -10.47
CA ASP A 53 -2.41 -15.83 -10.85
C ASP A 53 -1.98 -14.35 -10.92
N GLU A 54 -0.70 -14.07 -10.66
CA GLU A 54 -0.16 -12.72 -10.74
C GLU A 54 -0.19 -12.19 -12.16
N TRP A 55 -0.52 -10.91 -12.27
CA TRP A 55 -0.36 -10.22 -13.54
C TRP A 55 1.11 -9.89 -13.76
N GLN A 56 1.61 -10.26 -14.95
CA GLN A 56 3.01 -10.14 -15.29
C GLN A 56 3.24 -8.95 -16.21
N VAL A 57 4.21 -8.11 -15.87
CA VAL A 57 4.68 -7.01 -16.71
C VAL A 57 6.13 -7.30 -17.08
N GLU A 58 6.38 -7.52 -18.37
CA GLU A 58 7.73 -7.72 -18.86
C GLU A 58 8.51 -6.41 -18.82
N CYS A 59 9.64 -6.44 -18.13
CA CYS A 59 10.57 -5.33 -18.02
C CYS A 59 11.91 -5.66 -18.67
N ALA A 60 12.79 -4.70 -18.77
CA ALA A 60 14.11 -4.89 -19.35
C ALA A 60 15.01 -5.76 -18.46
N GLY A 61 14.97 -7.09 -18.69
CA GLY A 61 15.81 -8.06 -17.99
C GLY A 61 15.23 -8.66 -16.71
N PHE A 62 13.95 -8.42 -16.41
CA PHE A 62 13.21 -9.06 -15.31
C PHE A 62 11.69 -9.00 -15.55
N VAL A 63 10.92 -9.67 -14.72
CA VAL A 63 9.47 -9.63 -14.75
C VAL A 63 8.97 -8.96 -13.46
N LEU A 64 8.02 -8.04 -13.60
CA LEU A 64 7.27 -7.49 -12.49
C LEU A 64 5.99 -8.30 -12.30
N TYR A 65 5.80 -8.86 -11.14
CA TYR A 65 4.60 -9.61 -10.75
C TYR A 65 3.70 -8.73 -9.92
N VAL A 66 2.45 -8.61 -10.32
CA VAL A 66 1.44 -7.85 -9.60
C VAL A 66 0.43 -8.80 -9.03
N ASP A 67 0.30 -8.79 -7.72
CA ASP A 67 -0.66 -9.60 -7.00
C ASP A 67 -2.09 -9.39 -7.55
N ALA A 68 -2.80 -10.48 -7.85
CA ALA A 68 -4.10 -10.43 -8.55
C ALA A 68 -5.13 -9.53 -7.83
N ALA A 69 -5.17 -9.59 -6.50
CA ALA A 69 -6.06 -8.74 -5.70
C ALA A 69 -5.68 -7.26 -5.74
N SER A 70 -4.43 -6.96 -6.07
CA SER A 70 -3.87 -5.60 -6.07
C SER A 70 -3.97 -4.90 -7.43
N VAL A 71 -4.18 -5.64 -8.52
CA VAL A 71 -4.15 -5.13 -9.90
C VAL A 71 -5.03 -3.90 -10.08
N LYS A 72 -6.28 -3.94 -9.61
CA LYS A 72 -7.23 -2.82 -9.76
C LYS A 72 -6.84 -1.57 -8.99
N PHE A 73 -6.10 -1.73 -7.88
CA PHE A 73 -5.64 -0.61 -7.05
C PHE A 73 -4.31 -0.04 -7.54
N LEU A 74 -3.52 -0.84 -8.23
CA LEU A 74 -2.23 -0.46 -8.78
C LEU A 74 -2.32 -0.03 -10.25
N ASP A 75 -3.50 -0.06 -10.85
CA ASP A 75 -3.69 0.45 -12.21
C ASP A 75 -3.37 1.94 -12.28
N GLY A 76 -2.56 2.33 -13.25
CA GLY A 76 -2.04 3.68 -13.36
C GLY A 76 -0.89 4.01 -12.40
N ALA A 77 -0.35 3.03 -11.68
CA ALA A 77 0.80 3.24 -10.82
C ALA A 77 2.05 3.56 -11.63
N HIS A 78 2.86 4.46 -11.10
CA HIS A 78 4.13 4.89 -11.67
C HIS A 78 5.27 4.62 -10.69
N ILE A 79 6.23 3.82 -11.11
CA ILE A 79 7.40 3.44 -10.31
C ILE A 79 8.63 4.13 -10.88
N ASP A 80 9.30 4.90 -10.06
CA ASP A 80 10.49 5.66 -10.44
C ASP A 80 11.59 5.55 -9.37
N ILE A 81 12.81 5.79 -9.80
CA ILE A 81 13.96 5.93 -8.91
C ILE A 81 14.64 7.26 -9.18
N ALA A 82 14.81 8.03 -8.12
CA ALA A 82 15.53 9.30 -8.14
C ALA A 82 16.86 9.17 -7.40
N ALA A 83 17.91 9.71 -7.99
CA ALA A 83 19.19 9.86 -7.31
C ALA A 83 19.08 11.00 -6.28
N THR A 84 19.48 10.73 -5.04
CA THR A 84 19.51 11.71 -3.96
C THR A 84 20.94 11.86 -3.43
N ALA A 85 21.20 12.88 -2.60
CA ALA A 85 22.50 13.10 -1.98
C ALA A 85 22.97 11.91 -1.09
N THR A 86 22.02 11.10 -0.60
CA THR A 86 22.28 9.94 0.27
C THR A 86 22.14 8.59 -0.43
N GLY A 87 21.90 8.59 -1.75
CA GLY A 87 21.72 7.37 -2.54
C GLY A 87 20.55 7.46 -3.49
N SER A 88 19.94 6.33 -3.80
CA SER A 88 18.75 6.24 -4.67
C SER A 88 17.48 6.12 -3.83
N GLN A 89 16.46 6.88 -4.18
CA GLN A 89 15.15 6.83 -3.56
C GLN A 89 14.12 6.25 -4.54
N LEU A 90 13.48 5.18 -4.13
CA LEU A 90 12.35 4.59 -4.85
C LEU A 90 11.08 5.40 -4.56
N THR A 91 10.37 5.76 -5.62
CA THR A 91 9.08 6.44 -5.53
C THR A 91 8.02 5.62 -6.24
N ILE A 92 6.93 5.32 -5.56
CA ILE A 92 5.77 4.64 -6.12
C ILE A 92 4.57 5.58 -5.99
N ARG A 93 3.99 5.95 -7.12
CA ARG A 93 2.73 6.70 -7.16
C ARG A 93 1.64 5.79 -7.68
N ALA A 94 0.66 5.50 -6.85
CA ALA A 94 -0.48 4.66 -7.18
C ALA A 94 -1.78 5.43 -6.90
N PRO A 95 -2.29 6.18 -7.88
CA PRO A 95 -3.41 7.12 -7.66
C PRO A 95 -4.70 6.43 -7.21
N ASN A 96 -4.88 5.16 -7.56
CA ASN A 96 -6.08 4.39 -7.22
C ASN A 96 -5.92 3.52 -5.96
N ILE A 97 -4.75 3.52 -5.33
CA ILE A 97 -4.46 2.60 -4.23
C ILE A 97 -5.33 2.85 -3.00
N LYS A 98 -5.65 4.09 -2.71
CA LYS A 98 -6.50 4.48 -1.57
C LYS A 98 -7.99 4.33 -1.84
N GLY A 99 -8.38 4.00 -3.06
CA GLY A 99 -9.78 3.94 -3.45
C GLY A 99 -10.42 5.32 -3.55
N LYS A 100 -11.76 5.34 -3.52
CA LYS A 100 -12.53 6.58 -3.62
C LYS A 100 -12.66 7.24 -2.24
N THR A 101 -12.31 8.53 -2.16
CA THR A 101 -12.58 9.33 -0.96
C THR A 101 -14.10 9.46 -0.75
N PRO A 102 -14.61 9.18 0.47
CA PRO A 102 -16.02 9.38 0.77
C PRO A 102 -16.46 10.84 0.56
N ASP A 103 -17.66 11.02 0.09
CA ASP A 103 -18.30 12.30 -0.13
C ASP A 103 -19.55 12.45 0.75
N ALA A 104 -20.31 13.53 0.55
CA ALA A 104 -21.53 13.80 1.32
C ALA A 104 -22.64 12.74 1.10
N GLU A 105 -22.58 11.98 0.00
CA GLU A 105 -23.52 10.89 -0.31
C GLU A 105 -23.10 9.54 0.26
N SER A 106 -21.85 9.43 0.72
CA SER A 106 -21.36 8.22 1.37
C SER A 106 -22.04 8.02 2.73
N SER A 107 -22.18 6.76 3.16
CA SER A 107 -22.75 6.45 4.47
C SER A 107 -21.91 7.08 5.60
N LEU A 108 -22.56 7.37 6.73
CA LEU A 108 -21.86 7.90 7.90
C LEU A 108 -20.74 6.96 8.36
N ALA A 109 -20.98 5.66 8.30
CA ALA A 109 -19.98 4.65 8.64
C ALA A 109 -18.72 4.76 7.74
N GLU A 110 -18.89 4.92 6.43
CA GLU A 110 -17.79 5.08 5.49
C GLU A 110 -17.00 6.36 5.75
N GLN A 111 -17.68 7.47 6.01
CA GLN A 111 -17.04 8.75 6.34
C GLN A 111 -16.25 8.66 7.65
N VAL A 112 -16.81 8.03 8.66
CA VAL A 112 -16.15 7.84 9.98
C VAL A 112 -14.93 6.95 9.85
N ILE A 113 -15.03 5.81 9.16
CA ILE A 113 -13.90 4.90 8.95
C ILE A 113 -12.77 5.62 8.20
N TRP A 114 -13.10 6.36 7.14
CA TRP A 114 -12.11 7.13 6.40
C TRP A 114 -11.38 8.14 7.29
N LEU A 115 -12.11 8.90 8.10
CA LEU A 115 -11.55 9.88 9.01
C LEU A 115 -10.63 9.22 10.05
N ILE A 116 -11.07 8.10 10.63
CA ILE A 116 -10.29 7.34 11.61
C ILE A 116 -8.96 6.89 11.00
N GLU A 117 -9.00 6.30 9.82
CA GLU A 117 -7.80 5.75 9.17
C GLU A 117 -6.86 6.83 8.61
N SER A 118 -7.41 7.97 8.18
CA SER A 118 -6.60 9.04 7.57
C SER A 118 -6.00 10.01 8.57
N GLU A 119 -6.68 10.29 9.68
CA GLU A 119 -6.28 11.34 10.63
C GLU A 119 -6.03 10.85 12.05
N ILE A 120 -6.84 9.92 12.55
CA ILE A 120 -6.79 9.50 13.95
C ILE A 120 -5.74 8.40 14.16
N ASN A 121 -5.82 7.30 13.42
CA ASN A 121 -4.91 6.18 13.59
C ASN A 121 -3.43 6.53 13.30
N PRO A 122 -3.08 7.37 12.33
CA PRO A 122 -1.70 7.80 12.15
C PRO A 122 -1.12 8.53 13.37
N GLN A 123 -1.94 9.31 14.08
CA GLN A 123 -1.52 9.97 15.32
C GLN A 123 -1.38 8.98 16.48
N LEU A 124 -2.32 8.05 16.61
CA LEU A 124 -2.29 7.02 17.65
C LEU A 124 -1.17 5.99 17.45
N ALA A 125 -0.72 5.77 16.22
CA ALA A 125 0.35 4.83 15.92
C ALA A 125 1.66 5.18 16.64
N SER A 126 1.93 6.47 16.88
CA SER A 126 3.09 6.92 17.66
C SER A 126 3.04 6.45 19.12
N HIS A 127 1.85 6.17 19.64
CA HIS A 127 1.58 5.65 20.98
C HIS A 127 1.22 4.17 21.00
N LYS A 128 1.42 3.47 19.86
CA LYS A 128 1.05 2.06 19.66
C LYS A 128 -0.44 1.79 19.86
N GLY A 129 -1.26 2.82 19.72
CA GLY A 129 -2.71 2.74 19.84
C GLY A 129 -3.39 2.60 18.48
N LYS A 130 -4.62 2.15 18.53
CA LYS A 130 -5.51 2.08 17.36
C LYS A 130 -6.95 2.30 17.80
N VAL A 131 -7.75 2.95 16.96
CA VAL A 131 -9.20 3.07 17.13
C VAL A 131 -9.91 2.48 15.93
N SER A 132 -11.05 1.88 16.14
CA SER A 132 -11.93 1.35 15.10
C SER A 132 -13.38 1.71 15.39
N LEU A 133 -14.19 1.74 14.32
CA LEU A 133 -15.63 1.93 14.46
C LEU A 133 -16.24 0.64 15.03
N ASP A 134 -16.95 0.75 16.16
CA ASP A 134 -17.69 -0.36 16.76
C ASP A 134 -19.12 -0.40 16.20
N SER A 135 -19.88 0.68 16.35
CA SER A 135 -21.24 0.79 15.85
C SER A 135 -21.70 2.25 15.71
N ILE A 136 -22.82 2.43 15.00
CA ILE A 136 -23.54 3.72 14.92
C ILE A 136 -25.00 3.39 15.19
N ASP A 137 -25.60 4.10 16.15
CA ASP A 137 -27.01 3.91 16.49
C ASP A 137 -27.96 4.73 15.59
N ALA A 138 -29.27 4.56 15.82
CA ALA A 138 -30.31 5.27 15.06
C ALA A 138 -30.28 6.80 15.23
N ASP A 139 -29.69 7.31 16.29
CA ASP A 139 -29.52 8.74 16.59
C ASP A 139 -28.19 9.31 16.04
N ASN A 140 -27.48 8.53 15.21
CA ASN A 140 -26.18 8.86 14.65
C ASN A 140 -25.08 9.02 15.72
N VAL A 141 -25.21 8.38 16.86
CA VAL A 141 -24.16 8.31 17.87
C VAL A 141 -23.13 7.27 17.45
N VAL A 142 -21.87 7.67 17.36
CA VAL A 142 -20.77 6.87 16.91
C VAL A 142 -20.09 6.24 18.12
N TYR A 143 -20.02 4.90 18.15
CA TYR A 143 -19.33 4.15 19.17
C TYR A 143 -17.99 3.67 18.62
N LEU A 144 -16.92 3.99 19.30
CA LEU A 144 -15.56 3.66 18.90
C LEU A 144 -14.96 2.63 19.87
N ARG A 145 -14.10 1.78 19.32
CA ARG A 145 -13.34 0.80 20.11
C ARG A 145 -11.86 1.17 20.06
N PHE A 146 -11.27 1.31 21.22
CA PHE A 146 -9.84 1.56 21.39
C PHE A 146 -9.09 0.26 21.67
N GLY A 147 -7.88 0.15 21.11
CA GLY A 147 -7.00 -1.00 21.28
C GLY A 147 -5.53 -0.62 21.30
N GLY A 148 -4.66 -1.61 21.48
CA GLY A 148 -3.23 -1.40 21.52
C GLY A 148 -2.75 -0.72 22.80
N GLY A 149 -1.87 0.26 22.67
CA GLY A 149 -1.24 0.98 23.78
C GLY A 149 -2.04 2.12 24.39
N CYS A 150 -3.34 2.26 24.05
CA CYS A 150 -4.16 3.39 24.49
C CYS A 150 -4.60 3.33 25.96
N HIS A 151 -4.29 2.26 26.69
CA HIS A 151 -4.60 2.14 28.12
C HIS A 151 -3.76 3.12 28.95
N GLY A 152 -4.42 4.08 29.59
CA GLY A 152 -3.75 5.09 30.39
C GLY A 152 -3.01 6.17 29.59
N CYS A 153 -3.16 6.20 28.29
CA CYS A 153 -2.67 7.28 27.43
C CYS A 153 -3.62 8.48 27.54
N GLY A 154 -3.11 9.66 27.83
CA GLY A 154 -3.90 10.88 28.00
C GLY A 154 -4.38 11.56 26.71
N MET A 155 -4.51 10.83 25.64
CA MET A 155 -4.97 11.33 24.33
C MET A 155 -6.47 11.18 24.13
#